data_ea04e19ef49d52c0719117b14e88def9
#
_entry.id   ea04e19ef49d52c0719117b14e88def9
#
_cell.length_a   1.000
_cell.length_b   1.000
_cell.length_c   1.000
_cell.angle_alpha   90.00
_cell.angle_beta   90.00
_cell.angle_gamma   90.00
#
_symmetry.space_group_name_H-M   'P 1'
#
loop_
_entity.id
_entity.type
_entity.pdbx_description
1 polymer ?
#
loop_
_entity_poly.entity_id
_entity_poly.type
_entity_poly.pdbx_seq_one_letter_code
_entity_poly.pdbx_strand_id
1 'polypeptide(L)'
;TSAEKKSLRAAGGVQTRTQLPIQVHLPGWFRLGHRVLDTLEKVGVDPAHVVLCHMGPSGEDTEYQTSLAKRGAWLQYDMIGMEVFYSDQGVQCPSDTENATNILRLADFGFAKQILISQDIFLKSLLRSNGGPGFGHILQFFGPRLRRMGADAGLIEQLLETNPRRMFELPKEKNVR
;
A
#
# COMPACT_ATOMS: atom_id res chain seq x y z
N THR A 1 21.02 0.92 -1.93
CA THR A 1 22.30 1.68 -1.88
C THR A 1 22.45 2.41 -0.55
N SER A 2 23.65 2.94 -0.25
CA SER A 2 23.92 3.77 0.93
C SER A 2 23.19 5.11 0.87
N ALA A 3 23.05 5.67 -0.34
CA ALA A 3 22.34 6.94 -0.56
C ALA A 3 20.84 6.80 -0.24
N GLU A 4 20.19 5.75 -0.73
CA GLU A 4 18.77 5.47 -0.43
C GLU A 4 18.54 5.29 1.07
N LYS A 5 19.40 4.55 1.76
CA LYS A 5 19.31 4.39 3.23
C LYS A 5 19.48 5.73 3.97
N LYS A 6 20.35 6.62 3.47
CA LYS A 6 20.51 7.96 4.03
C LYS A 6 19.23 8.79 3.86
N SER A 7 18.64 8.77 2.65
CA SER A 7 17.38 9.47 2.37
C SER A 7 16.21 8.92 3.22
N LEU A 8 16.12 7.59 3.34
CA LEU A 8 15.08 6.95 4.15
C LEU A 8 15.20 7.33 5.63
N ARG A 9 16.43 7.36 6.19
CA ARG A 9 16.67 7.83 7.57
C ARG A 9 16.31 9.31 7.76
N ALA A 10 16.65 10.15 6.77
CA ALA A 10 16.28 11.56 6.81
C ALA A 10 14.76 11.77 6.82
N ALA A 11 14.03 11.03 5.96
CA ALA A 11 12.57 11.02 5.96
C ALA A 11 12.01 10.54 7.31
N GLY A 12 12.59 9.50 7.90
CA GLY A 12 12.23 9.04 9.25
C GLY A 12 12.40 10.12 10.31
N GLY A 13 13.51 10.89 10.28
CA GLY A 13 13.73 12.01 11.19
C GLY A 13 12.75 13.17 10.98
N VAL A 14 12.16 13.35 9.79
CA VAL A 14 11.04 14.28 9.57
C VAL A 14 9.75 13.71 10.16
N GLN A 15 9.46 12.43 9.89
CA GLN A 15 8.27 11.76 10.40
C GLN A 15 8.15 11.85 11.92
N THR A 16 9.21 11.55 12.67
CA THR A 16 9.21 11.59 14.14
C THR A 16 8.88 12.97 14.71
N ARG A 17 9.13 14.04 13.96
CA ARG A 17 8.81 15.43 14.37
C ARG A 17 7.43 15.88 13.92
N THR A 18 6.99 15.42 12.74
CA THR A 18 5.72 15.90 12.14
C THR A 18 4.57 14.96 12.41
N GLN A 19 4.84 13.70 12.73
CA GLN A 19 3.89 12.60 12.84
C GLN A 19 3.12 12.29 11.54
N LEU A 20 3.51 12.89 10.42
CA LEU A 20 2.93 12.59 9.11
C LEU A 20 3.33 11.18 8.66
N PRO A 21 2.46 10.43 7.99
CA PRO A 21 2.81 9.12 7.46
C PRO A 21 3.90 9.21 6.38
N ILE A 22 4.74 8.17 6.30
CA ILE A 22 5.72 8.01 5.23
C ILE A 22 5.20 6.98 4.24
N GLN A 23 5.09 7.35 2.97
CA GLN A 23 4.91 6.40 1.89
C GLN A 23 6.27 6.00 1.32
N VAL A 24 6.52 4.70 1.24
CA VAL A 24 7.79 4.15 0.75
C VAL A 24 7.54 3.37 -0.53
N HIS A 25 8.06 3.89 -1.65
CA HIS A 25 8.11 3.14 -2.91
C HIS A 25 9.00 1.90 -2.73
N LEU A 26 8.44 0.72 -2.89
CA LEU A 26 9.17 -0.54 -2.93
C LEU A 26 9.30 -1.00 -4.39
N PRO A 27 10.40 -1.64 -4.77
CA PRO A 27 10.41 -2.45 -5.98
C PRO A 27 9.60 -3.72 -5.68
N GLY A 28 8.30 -3.71 -5.99
CA GLY A 28 7.29 -4.66 -5.49
C GLY A 28 7.61 -6.15 -5.63
N TRP A 29 8.41 -6.51 -6.63
CA TRP A 29 8.87 -7.91 -6.86
C TRP A 29 9.97 -8.38 -5.89
N PHE A 30 10.58 -7.46 -5.09
CA PHE A 30 11.59 -7.79 -4.09
C PHE A 30 11.02 -7.68 -2.68
N ARG A 31 11.51 -8.51 -1.76
CA ARG A 31 11.03 -8.59 -0.36
C ARG A 31 11.81 -7.63 0.56
N LEU A 32 11.75 -6.32 0.25
CA LEU A 32 12.54 -5.31 0.97
C LEU A 32 11.80 -4.63 2.14
N GLY A 33 10.53 -4.91 2.36
CA GLY A 33 9.70 -4.25 3.38
C GLY A 33 10.31 -4.31 4.78
N HIS A 34 10.79 -5.47 5.23
CA HIS A 34 11.44 -5.59 6.54
C HIS A 34 12.68 -4.71 6.66
N ARG A 35 13.51 -4.65 5.62
CA ARG A 35 14.71 -3.79 5.62
C ARG A 35 14.36 -2.30 5.69
N VAL A 36 13.27 -1.90 5.09
CA VAL A 36 12.74 -0.52 5.17
C VAL A 36 12.28 -0.25 6.60
N LEU A 37 11.43 -1.10 7.16
CA LEU A 37 10.95 -0.95 8.54
C LEU A 37 12.11 -0.93 9.55
N ASP A 38 13.08 -1.86 9.45
CA ASP A 38 14.26 -1.89 10.31
C ASP A 38 15.08 -0.60 10.25
N THR A 39 15.12 0.03 9.05
CA THR A 39 15.87 1.29 8.85
C THR A 39 15.14 2.47 9.48
N LEU A 40 13.82 2.49 9.41
CA LEU A 40 12.96 3.54 9.95
C LEU A 40 12.84 3.44 11.48
N GLU A 41 12.64 2.23 12.00
CA GLU A 41 12.59 1.99 13.46
C GLU A 41 13.88 2.42 14.17
N LYS A 42 15.05 2.21 13.53
CA LYS A 42 16.34 2.67 14.08
C LYS A 42 16.44 4.19 14.27
N VAL A 43 15.59 4.96 13.63
CA VAL A 43 15.50 6.43 13.79
C VAL A 43 14.22 6.85 14.52
N GLY A 44 13.53 5.90 15.15
CA GLY A 44 12.39 6.16 16.03
C GLY A 44 11.03 6.23 15.36
N VAL A 45 10.91 5.81 14.09
CA VAL A 45 9.60 5.76 13.39
C VAL A 45 8.82 4.54 13.86
N ASP A 46 7.58 4.74 14.27
CA ASP A 46 6.63 3.66 14.50
C ASP A 46 6.13 3.12 13.13
N PRO A 47 6.22 1.80 12.88
CA PRO A 47 5.68 1.19 11.66
C PRO A 47 4.22 1.53 11.35
N ALA A 48 3.41 1.86 12.34
CA ALA A 48 2.03 2.32 12.15
C ALA A 48 1.90 3.62 11.33
N HIS A 49 3.00 4.35 11.16
CA HIS A 49 3.10 5.54 10.31
C HIS A 49 3.78 5.26 8.96
N VAL A 50 4.03 4.00 8.62
CA VAL A 50 4.72 3.62 7.38
C VAL A 50 3.77 2.93 6.42
N VAL A 51 3.65 3.47 5.22
CA VAL A 51 2.92 2.87 4.10
C VAL A 51 3.94 2.24 3.15
N LEU A 52 3.83 0.94 2.97
CA LEU A 52 4.64 0.17 2.01
C LEU A 52 3.86 0.10 0.69
N CYS A 53 4.33 0.81 -0.33
CA CYS A 53 3.72 0.83 -1.66
C CYS A 53 4.07 -0.41 -2.49
N HIS A 54 3.31 -0.64 -3.56
CA HIS A 54 3.52 -1.70 -4.55
C HIS A 54 3.50 -3.10 -3.94
N MET A 55 2.53 -3.35 -3.05
CA MET A 55 2.39 -4.67 -2.41
C MET A 55 1.74 -5.73 -3.31
N GLY A 56 1.08 -5.33 -4.41
CA GLY A 56 0.45 -6.25 -5.36
C GLY A 56 1.38 -7.37 -5.86
N PRO A 57 2.59 -7.06 -6.39
CA PRO A 57 3.52 -8.08 -6.89
C PRO A 57 3.99 -9.11 -5.85
N SER A 58 3.89 -8.80 -4.57
CA SER A 58 4.20 -9.74 -3.48
C SER A 58 2.95 -10.37 -2.86
N GLY A 59 1.77 -10.15 -3.44
CA GLY A 59 0.49 -10.54 -2.84
C GLY A 59 0.32 -12.02 -2.56
N GLU A 60 0.90 -12.89 -3.39
CA GLU A 60 0.86 -14.34 -3.17
C GLU A 60 1.70 -14.80 -1.97
N ASP A 61 2.71 -14.02 -1.59
CA ASP A 61 3.56 -14.29 -0.44
C ASP A 61 2.87 -13.81 0.85
N THR A 62 1.87 -14.56 1.28
CA THR A 62 1.03 -14.23 2.42
C THR A 62 1.83 -14.13 3.72
N GLU A 63 2.85 -14.99 3.90
CA GLU A 63 3.71 -14.96 5.09
C GLU A 63 4.48 -13.63 5.17
N TYR A 64 5.09 -13.22 4.07
CA TYR A 64 5.78 -11.94 4.00
C TYR A 64 4.84 -10.77 4.32
N GLN A 65 3.67 -10.70 3.67
CA GLN A 65 2.75 -9.58 3.86
C GLN A 65 2.16 -9.53 5.26
N THR A 66 1.72 -10.67 5.80
CA THR A 66 1.22 -10.73 7.18
C THR A 66 2.29 -10.40 8.21
N SER A 67 3.56 -10.76 7.96
CA SER A 67 4.66 -10.41 8.85
C SER A 67 4.94 -8.89 8.89
N LEU A 68 4.79 -8.19 7.77
CA LEU A 68 4.86 -6.72 7.72
C LEU A 68 3.67 -6.06 8.43
N ALA A 69 2.46 -6.56 8.18
CA ALA A 69 1.25 -6.07 8.83
C ALA A 69 1.28 -6.27 10.36
N LYS A 70 1.81 -7.39 10.85
CA LYS A 70 2.03 -7.65 12.29
C LYS A 70 2.96 -6.63 12.95
N ARG A 71 3.88 -6.03 12.21
CA ARG A 71 4.72 -4.92 12.70
C ARG A 71 3.96 -3.59 12.77
N GLY A 72 2.75 -3.51 12.23
CA GLY A 72 1.93 -2.30 12.22
C GLY A 72 1.88 -1.57 10.88
N ALA A 73 2.73 -1.91 9.91
CA ALA A 73 2.82 -1.20 8.63
C ALA A 73 1.52 -1.30 7.80
N TRP A 74 1.26 -0.26 7.02
CA TRP A 74 0.22 -0.24 6.02
C TRP A 74 0.71 -0.90 4.74
N LEU A 75 -0.11 -1.74 4.13
CA LEU A 75 0.17 -2.44 2.89
C LEU A 75 -0.67 -1.82 1.76
N GLN A 76 -0.01 -1.12 0.84
CA GLN A 76 -0.70 -0.42 -0.24
C GLN A 76 -0.65 -1.22 -1.55
N TYR A 77 -1.82 -1.65 -2.00
CA TYR A 77 -2.06 -2.22 -3.32
C TYR A 77 -2.42 -1.06 -4.27
N ASP A 78 -1.41 -0.48 -4.89
CA ASP A 78 -1.55 0.77 -5.65
C ASP A 78 -1.40 0.61 -7.16
N MET A 79 -1.21 -0.61 -7.65
CA MET A 79 -1.10 -0.90 -9.07
C MET A 79 -2.42 -1.46 -9.65
N ILE A 80 -3.57 -1.10 -9.04
CA ILE A 80 -4.90 -1.59 -9.46
C ILE A 80 -5.28 -0.94 -10.80
N GLY A 81 -5.64 -1.78 -11.77
CA GLY A 81 -5.90 -1.37 -13.15
C GLY A 81 -4.65 -1.24 -14.03
N MET A 82 -3.46 -1.48 -13.47
CA MET A 82 -2.20 -1.42 -14.20
C MET A 82 -1.67 -2.83 -14.52
N GLU A 83 -2.24 -3.47 -15.54
CA GLU A 83 -1.85 -4.82 -15.97
C GLU A 83 -0.73 -4.74 -17.02
N VAL A 84 0.38 -4.11 -16.68
CA VAL A 84 1.51 -3.84 -17.61
C VAL A 84 2.59 -4.90 -17.45
N PHE A 85 3.17 -5.31 -18.58
CA PHE A 85 4.39 -6.10 -18.60
C PHE A 85 5.60 -5.18 -18.82
N TYR A 86 6.51 -5.17 -17.85
CA TYR A 86 7.78 -4.44 -17.95
C TYR A 86 8.82 -5.32 -18.64
N SER A 87 8.93 -5.22 -19.96
CA SER A 87 9.75 -6.10 -20.79
C SER A 87 11.25 -5.99 -20.52
N ASP A 88 11.71 -4.81 -20.12
CA ASP A 88 13.10 -4.54 -19.73
C ASP A 88 13.51 -5.23 -18.41
N GLN A 89 12.54 -5.51 -17.55
CA GLN A 89 12.73 -6.17 -16.26
C GLN A 89 12.21 -7.61 -16.25
N GLY A 90 11.46 -8.01 -17.28
CA GLY A 90 10.84 -9.33 -17.38
C GLY A 90 9.77 -9.61 -16.33
N VAL A 91 9.08 -8.58 -15.84
CA VAL A 91 8.08 -8.71 -14.78
C VAL A 91 6.70 -8.24 -15.21
N GLN A 92 5.67 -8.93 -14.73
CA GLN A 92 4.26 -8.62 -14.97
C GLN A 92 3.65 -7.98 -13.72
N CYS A 93 2.92 -6.87 -13.90
CA CYS A 93 2.03 -6.37 -12.86
C CYS A 93 0.88 -7.35 -12.63
N PRO A 94 0.49 -7.60 -11.39
CA PRO A 94 -0.65 -8.46 -11.11
C PRO A 94 -1.94 -7.88 -11.67
N SER A 95 -2.81 -8.75 -12.17
CA SER A 95 -4.14 -8.39 -12.62
C SER A 95 -5.03 -7.92 -11.47
N ASP A 96 -6.11 -7.24 -11.81
CA ASP A 96 -7.14 -6.87 -10.82
C ASP A 96 -7.71 -8.08 -10.09
N THR A 97 -7.81 -9.24 -10.75
CA THR A 97 -8.30 -10.47 -10.12
C THR A 97 -7.31 -11.00 -9.08
N GLU A 98 -6.01 -11.00 -9.40
CA GLU A 98 -4.96 -11.40 -8.46
C GLU A 98 -4.88 -10.42 -7.28
N ASN A 99 -4.91 -9.11 -7.54
CA ASN A 99 -4.96 -8.09 -6.49
C ASN A 99 -6.17 -8.27 -5.58
N ALA A 100 -7.36 -8.49 -6.13
CA ALA A 100 -8.58 -8.71 -5.35
C ALA A 100 -8.48 -9.98 -4.51
N THR A 101 -7.99 -11.09 -5.07
CA THR A 101 -7.78 -12.36 -4.35
C THR A 101 -6.84 -12.19 -3.17
N ASN A 102 -5.73 -11.48 -3.39
CA ASN A 102 -4.71 -11.27 -2.35
C ASN A 102 -5.20 -10.33 -1.25
N ILE A 103 -5.95 -9.28 -1.60
CA ILE A 103 -6.58 -8.36 -0.64
C ILE A 103 -7.60 -9.10 0.23
N LEU A 104 -8.48 -9.91 -0.36
CA LEU A 104 -9.47 -10.70 0.37
C LEU A 104 -8.79 -11.68 1.32
N ARG A 105 -7.79 -12.41 0.84
CA ARG A 105 -7.00 -13.33 1.67
C ARG A 105 -6.36 -12.61 2.86
N LEU A 106 -5.77 -11.44 2.64
CA LEU A 106 -5.14 -10.67 3.72
C LEU A 106 -6.18 -10.14 4.72
N ALA A 107 -7.38 -9.77 4.24
CA ALA A 107 -8.50 -9.38 5.08
C ALA A 107 -9.00 -10.56 5.94
N ASP A 108 -9.11 -11.76 5.38
CA ASP A 108 -9.49 -12.99 6.08
C ASP A 108 -8.48 -13.37 7.18
N PHE A 109 -7.20 -13.05 6.99
CA PHE A 109 -6.18 -13.16 8.04
C PHE A 109 -6.27 -12.07 9.13
N GLY A 110 -7.26 -11.17 9.07
CA GLY A 110 -7.52 -10.15 10.07
C GLY A 110 -6.80 -8.82 9.84
N PHE A 111 -6.16 -8.61 8.68
CA PHE A 111 -5.38 -7.40 8.39
C PHE A 111 -6.13 -6.37 7.51
N ALA A 112 -7.45 -6.50 7.36
CA ALA A 112 -8.26 -5.55 6.58
C ALA A 112 -8.01 -4.08 6.94
N LYS A 113 -7.74 -3.79 8.22
CA LYS A 113 -7.50 -2.44 8.74
C LYS A 113 -6.15 -1.83 8.35
N GLN A 114 -5.27 -2.56 7.68
CA GLN A 114 -3.94 -2.12 7.29
C GLN A 114 -3.75 -2.14 5.76
N ILE A 115 -4.82 -2.35 5.00
CA ILE A 115 -4.79 -2.37 3.53
C ILE A 115 -5.20 -1.00 3.00
N LEU A 116 -4.39 -0.46 2.10
CA LEU A 116 -4.71 0.70 1.27
C LEU A 116 -4.78 0.27 -0.19
N ILE A 117 -5.65 0.93 -0.97
CA ILE A 117 -5.80 0.65 -2.41
C ILE A 117 -5.73 1.93 -3.22
N SER A 118 -5.03 1.89 -4.36
CA SER A 118 -4.96 3.01 -5.31
C SER A 118 -4.58 2.54 -6.72
N GLN A 119 -4.30 3.47 -7.67
CA GLN A 119 -4.09 3.15 -9.08
C GLN A 119 -2.71 3.50 -9.62
N ASP A 120 -1.90 4.25 -8.90
CA ASP A 120 -0.57 4.71 -9.31
C ASP A 120 -0.54 5.31 -10.73
N ILE A 121 -1.42 6.29 -11.00
CA ILE A 121 -1.53 6.93 -12.32
C ILE A 121 -0.36 7.90 -12.53
N PHE A 122 0.73 7.45 -13.12
CA PHE A 122 1.93 8.25 -13.36
C PHE A 122 2.26 8.44 -14.86
N LEU A 123 1.64 7.64 -15.76
CA LEU A 123 1.82 7.75 -17.20
C LEU A 123 0.56 8.31 -17.87
N LYS A 124 0.72 9.09 -18.95
CA LYS A 124 -0.40 9.57 -19.75
C LYS A 124 -1.24 8.45 -20.34
N SER A 125 -0.62 7.31 -20.69
CA SER A 125 -1.31 6.10 -21.18
C SER A 125 -2.26 5.49 -20.14
N LEU A 126 -2.07 5.74 -18.86
CA LEU A 126 -2.96 5.27 -17.79
C LEU A 126 -4.20 6.17 -17.60
N LEU A 127 -4.22 7.37 -18.21
CA LEU A 127 -5.39 8.24 -18.19
C LEU A 127 -6.51 7.67 -19.06
N ARG A 128 -7.76 7.81 -18.63
CA ARG A 128 -8.92 7.32 -19.37
C ARG A 128 -9.06 7.95 -20.76
N SER A 129 -8.70 9.23 -20.89
CA SER A 129 -8.66 9.92 -22.19
C SER A 129 -7.71 9.29 -23.21
N ASN A 130 -6.75 8.51 -22.75
CA ASN A 130 -5.74 7.85 -23.58
C ASN A 130 -5.90 6.33 -23.60
N GLY A 131 -7.06 5.81 -23.17
CA GLY A 131 -7.38 4.39 -23.20
C GLY A 131 -6.99 3.61 -21.92
N GLY A 132 -6.41 4.28 -20.92
CA GLY A 132 -6.03 3.66 -19.65
C GLY A 132 -7.19 3.53 -18.65
N PRO A 133 -6.95 2.91 -17.48
CA PRO A 133 -7.95 2.67 -16.44
C PRO A 133 -8.48 3.97 -15.82
N GLY A 134 -7.63 4.98 -15.65
CA GLY A 134 -7.95 6.28 -15.08
C GLY A 134 -8.24 6.27 -13.59
N PHE A 135 -8.37 7.45 -13.00
CA PHE A 135 -8.57 7.63 -11.55
C PHE A 135 -9.88 7.05 -11.01
N GLY A 136 -10.87 6.81 -11.85
CA GLY A 136 -12.16 6.23 -11.44
C GLY A 136 -12.18 4.69 -11.38
N HIS A 137 -11.11 4.02 -11.76
CA HIS A 137 -11.08 2.57 -11.96
C HIS A 137 -11.48 1.78 -10.70
N ILE A 138 -10.98 2.17 -9.53
CA ILE A 138 -11.32 1.49 -8.27
C ILE A 138 -12.82 1.55 -8.02
N LEU A 139 -13.45 2.71 -8.13
CA LEU A 139 -14.88 2.88 -7.84
C LEU A 139 -15.77 2.23 -8.89
N GLN A 140 -15.38 2.30 -10.17
CA GLN A 140 -16.21 1.83 -11.28
C GLN A 140 -16.05 0.33 -11.57
N PHE A 141 -14.89 -0.25 -11.32
CA PHE A 141 -14.58 -1.63 -11.74
C PHE A 141 -14.05 -2.51 -10.61
N PHE A 142 -13.04 -2.06 -9.86
CA PHE A 142 -12.39 -2.88 -8.85
C PHE A 142 -13.26 -3.12 -7.61
N GLY A 143 -13.90 -2.10 -7.06
CA GLY A 143 -14.84 -2.24 -5.95
C GLY A 143 -16.01 -3.19 -6.24
N PRO A 144 -16.71 -3.03 -7.40
CA PRO A 144 -17.68 -4.03 -7.86
C PRO A 144 -17.10 -5.44 -8.04
N ARG A 145 -15.84 -5.58 -8.48
CA ARG A 145 -15.16 -6.88 -8.57
C ARG A 145 -14.96 -7.50 -7.18
N LEU A 146 -14.45 -6.75 -6.21
CA LEU A 146 -14.30 -7.23 -4.82
C LEU A 146 -15.62 -7.75 -4.26
N ARG A 147 -16.74 -7.03 -4.49
CA ARG A 147 -18.08 -7.48 -4.06
C ARG A 147 -18.46 -8.81 -4.70
N ARG A 148 -18.27 -8.96 -6.01
CA ARG A 148 -18.56 -10.23 -6.71
C ARG A 148 -17.69 -11.39 -6.21
N MET A 149 -16.50 -11.10 -5.69
CA MET A 149 -15.58 -12.07 -5.13
C MET A 149 -15.80 -12.33 -3.63
N GLY A 150 -16.80 -11.71 -3.01
CA GLY A 150 -17.23 -12.01 -1.64
C GLY A 150 -16.95 -10.91 -0.62
N ALA A 151 -16.39 -9.75 -1.00
CA ALA A 151 -16.26 -8.63 -0.08
C ALA A 151 -17.65 -8.11 0.35
N ASP A 152 -17.89 -8.00 1.63
CA ASP A 152 -19.06 -7.34 2.17
C ASP A 152 -18.97 -5.81 2.09
N ALA A 153 -20.07 -5.13 2.42
CA ALA A 153 -20.10 -3.67 2.40
C ALA A 153 -19.13 -3.04 3.40
N GLY A 154 -18.94 -3.68 4.55
CA GLY A 154 -18.03 -3.21 5.60
C GLY A 154 -16.58 -3.24 5.15
N LEU A 155 -16.13 -4.30 4.47
CA LEU A 155 -14.79 -4.37 3.91
C LEU A 155 -14.58 -3.29 2.83
N ILE A 156 -15.56 -3.07 1.96
CA ILE A 156 -15.48 -2.03 0.92
C ILE A 156 -15.35 -0.64 1.55
N GLU A 157 -16.16 -0.31 2.55
CA GLU A 157 -16.07 0.95 3.30
C GLU A 157 -14.71 1.06 4.02
N GLN A 158 -14.23 -0.04 4.61
CA GLN A 158 -12.94 -0.10 5.27
C GLN A 158 -11.80 0.28 4.31
N LEU A 159 -11.79 -0.26 3.10
CA LEU A 159 -10.73 -0.03 2.12
C LEU A 159 -10.80 1.37 1.48
N LEU A 160 -12.02 1.89 1.21
CA LEU A 160 -12.20 3.12 0.44
C LEU A 160 -12.23 4.39 1.32
N GLU A 161 -12.67 4.28 2.57
CA GLU A 161 -12.93 5.44 3.42
C GLU A 161 -12.20 5.35 4.77
N THR A 162 -12.44 4.29 5.53
CA THR A 162 -11.96 4.21 6.91
C THR A 162 -10.45 4.12 6.98
N ASN A 163 -9.82 3.27 6.18
CA ASN A 163 -8.37 3.10 6.20
C ASN A 163 -7.61 4.35 5.73
N PRO A 164 -7.94 4.99 4.58
CA PRO A 164 -7.29 6.22 4.17
C PRO A 164 -7.44 7.33 5.22
N ARG A 165 -8.63 7.47 5.82
CA ARG A 165 -8.85 8.46 6.89
C ARG A 165 -7.94 8.19 8.09
N ARG A 166 -7.91 6.95 8.60
CA ARG A 166 -7.07 6.55 9.74
C ARG A 166 -5.58 6.74 9.47
N MET A 167 -5.12 6.47 8.26
CA MET A 167 -3.72 6.64 7.89
C MET A 167 -3.29 8.11 7.99
N PHE A 168 -4.19 9.07 7.70
CA PHE A 168 -3.92 10.51 7.80
C PHE A 168 -4.32 11.13 9.14
N GLU A 169 -4.95 10.38 10.05
CA GLU A 169 -5.26 10.88 11.38
C GLU A 169 -3.96 11.11 12.17
N LEU A 170 -3.65 12.37 12.43
CA LEU A 170 -2.55 12.73 13.34
C LEU A 170 -2.92 12.34 14.77
N PRO A 171 -1.95 11.92 15.60
CA PRO A 171 -2.20 11.74 17.02
C PRO A 171 -2.78 13.03 17.59
N LYS A 172 -3.89 12.93 18.34
CA LYS A 172 -4.41 14.09 19.07
C LYS A 172 -3.29 14.59 19.97
N GLU A 173 -2.99 15.90 19.91
CA GLU A 173 -2.02 16.51 20.81
C GLU A 173 -2.33 16.05 22.24
N LYS A 174 -1.37 15.41 22.88
CA LYS A 174 -1.46 15.18 24.32
C LYS A 174 -1.37 16.59 24.91
N ASN A 175 -2.50 17.09 25.45
CA ASN A 175 -2.49 18.32 26.23
C ASN A 175 -1.37 18.17 27.27
N VAL A 176 -0.22 18.78 27.00
CA VAL A 176 0.85 18.95 27.98
C VAL A 176 0.29 20.00 28.97
N ARG A 177 -0.22 19.48 30.10
CA ARG A 177 -0.55 20.31 31.27
C ARG A 177 0.73 20.61 32.05
#